data_fcf15d071c2d08f15ddde2d9fdb10e0e
#
_entry.id   fcf15d071c2d08f15ddde2d9fdb10e0e
#
_cell.length_a   1.000
_cell.length_b   1.000
_cell.length_c   1.000
_cell.angle_alpha   90.00
_cell.angle_beta   90.00
_cell.angle_gamma   90.00
#
_symmetry.space_group_name_H-M   'P 1'
#
loop_
_entity.id
_entity.type
_entity.pdbx_description
1 polymer ?
#
loop_
_entity_poly.entity_id
_entity_poly.type
_entity_poly.pdbx_seq_one_letter_code
_entity_poly.pdbx_strand_id
1 'polypeptide(L)'
;DNRKTVARALIYPALLLAIVLIVVWIMTVYVVPKITAIFVSRKHELPLVTRMVLGLSDFIQDYGIYLLALAVLGFLAFKQWLRDEDRRRRWHQMLLATPGVGRWMHMANIADWSRSLGVLLSNGVPALAALKISSGVVENLFLRAKMEAVTEAMRRGSSLQKALSDNLSGSGFLVHMVGSGEASSELDKMLLRVSEYLSLIHISEPTRRRG
;
A
#
# COMPACT_ATOMS: atom_id res chain seq x y z
N ASP A 1 -14.87 -3.42 5.09
CA ASP A 1 -14.88 -1.94 5.24
C ASP A 1 -13.58 -1.35 5.84
N ASN A 2 -12.48 -2.10 5.81
CA ASN A 2 -11.18 -1.66 6.34
C ASN A 2 -10.65 -0.35 5.73
N ARG A 3 -11.00 -0.03 4.47
CA ARG A 3 -10.60 1.24 3.84
C ARG A 3 -11.18 2.47 4.54
N LYS A 4 -12.45 2.39 4.98
CA LYS A 4 -13.09 3.53 5.68
C LYS A 4 -12.53 3.71 7.08
N THR A 5 -12.14 2.63 7.75
CA THR A 5 -11.53 2.66 9.07
C THR A 5 -10.11 3.21 9.02
N VAL A 6 -9.29 2.76 8.06
CA VAL A 6 -7.92 3.27 7.84
C VAL A 6 -7.96 4.74 7.39
N ALA A 7 -8.87 5.11 6.47
CA ALA A 7 -9.04 6.49 6.06
C ALA A 7 -9.42 7.41 7.23
N ARG A 8 -10.31 6.96 8.12
CA ARG A 8 -10.68 7.72 9.33
C ARG A 8 -9.53 7.82 10.32
N ALA A 9 -8.75 6.76 10.51
CA ALA A 9 -7.58 6.77 11.37
C ALA A 9 -6.47 7.73 10.86
N LEU A 10 -6.36 7.89 9.53
CA LEU A 10 -5.40 8.81 8.91
C LEU A 10 -5.84 10.27 8.89
N ILE A 11 -7.14 10.57 9.09
CA ILE A 11 -7.64 11.95 9.13
C ILE A 11 -6.99 12.73 10.27
N TYR A 12 -6.86 12.15 11.47
CA TYR A 12 -6.28 12.83 12.62
C TYR A 12 -4.79 13.18 12.42
N PRO A 13 -3.89 12.24 12.02
CA PRO A 13 -2.51 12.59 11.70
C PRO A 13 -2.37 13.58 10.56
N ALA A 14 -3.21 13.48 9.52
CA ALA A 14 -3.21 14.42 8.40
C ALA A 14 -3.62 15.82 8.82
N LEU A 15 -4.64 15.94 9.65
CA LEU A 15 -5.11 17.24 10.19
C LEU A 15 -4.04 17.87 11.07
N LEU A 16 -3.42 17.08 11.95
CA LEU A 16 -2.36 17.56 12.85
C LEU A 16 -1.14 18.04 12.05
N LEU A 17 -0.74 17.27 11.03
CA LEU A 17 0.35 17.63 10.13
C LEU A 17 0.02 18.89 9.33
N ALA A 18 -1.22 19.07 8.86
CA ALA A 18 -1.67 20.27 8.18
C ALA A 18 -1.60 21.50 9.10
N ILE A 19 -2.05 21.38 10.36
CA ILE A 19 -1.97 22.46 11.34
C ILE A 19 -0.51 22.86 11.61
N VAL A 20 0.38 21.86 11.83
CA VAL A 20 1.81 22.12 12.05
C VAL A 20 2.43 22.82 10.84
N LEU A 21 2.13 22.39 9.63
CA LEU A 21 2.62 23.05 8.41
C LEU A 21 2.12 24.48 8.28
N ILE A 22 0.86 24.75 8.60
CA ILE A 22 0.29 26.09 8.58
C ILE A 22 0.99 26.99 9.61
N VAL A 23 1.20 26.49 10.84
CA VAL A 23 1.90 27.26 11.88
C VAL A 23 3.34 27.57 11.49
N VAL A 24 4.07 26.55 10.96
CA VAL A 24 5.45 26.75 10.47
C VAL A 24 5.46 27.76 9.32
N TRP A 25 4.51 27.70 8.41
CA TRP A 25 4.39 28.63 7.30
C TRP A 25 4.14 30.07 7.79
N ILE A 26 3.20 30.26 8.72
CA ILE A 26 2.92 31.57 9.33
C ILE A 26 4.17 32.10 10.05
N MET A 27 4.87 31.27 10.82
CA MET A 27 6.12 31.66 11.51
C MET A 27 7.18 32.08 10.50
N THR A 28 7.35 31.33 9.42
CA THR A 28 8.35 31.60 8.37
C THR A 28 8.04 32.88 7.60
N VAL A 29 6.78 33.13 7.28
CA VAL A 29 6.37 34.31 6.47
C VAL A 29 6.26 35.58 7.29
N TYR A 30 5.83 35.47 8.56
CA TYR A 30 5.55 36.67 9.39
C TYR A 30 6.61 36.97 10.44
N VAL A 31 7.10 35.94 11.15
CA VAL A 31 7.97 36.13 12.31
C VAL A 31 9.43 36.28 11.91
N VAL A 32 9.88 35.43 10.99
CA VAL A 32 11.28 35.41 10.52
C VAL A 32 11.68 36.77 9.92
N PRO A 33 10.93 37.41 9.00
CA PRO A 33 11.28 38.75 8.45
C PRO A 33 11.34 39.85 9.52
N LYS A 34 10.44 39.82 10.52
CA LYS A 34 10.44 40.83 11.60
C LYS A 34 11.68 40.73 12.49
N ILE A 35 12.09 39.49 12.82
CA ILE A 35 13.30 39.24 13.60
C ILE A 35 14.54 39.66 12.79
N THR A 36 14.58 39.33 11.52
CA THR A 36 15.70 39.69 10.63
C THR A 36 15.89 41.19 10.50
N ALA A 37 14.80 41.95 10.35
CA ALA A 37 14.86 43.39 10.26
C ALA A 37 15.53 44.05 11.50
N ILE A 38 15.32 43.46 12.69
CA ILE A 38 15.94 43.95 13.95
C ILE A 38 17.45 43.65 13.98
N PHE A 39 17.88 42.48 13.43
CA PHE A 39 19.30 42.12 13.40
C PHE A 39 20.08 42.86 12.31
N VAL A 40 19.49 43.05 11.14
CA VAL A 40 20.10 43.84 10.05
C VAL A 40 20.35 45.30 10.46
N SER A 41 19.44 45.89 11.25
CA SER A 41 19.61 47.27 11.74
C SER A 41 20.79 47.46 12.72
N ARG A 42 21.31 46.36 13.30
CA ARG A 42 22.42 46.40 14.27
C ARG A 42 23.80 46.04 13.66
N LYS A 43 23.93 45.92 12.34
CA LYS A 43 25.20 45.60 11.61
C LYS A 43 25.95 44.33 12.13
N HIS A 44 25.25 43.42 12.78
CA HIS A 44 25.85 42.14 13.14
C HIS A 44 25.73 41.13 11.99
N GLU A 45 26.82 40.44 11.66
CA GLU A 45 26.80 39.37 10.69
C GLU A 45 25.90 38.23 11.18
N LEU A 46 24.96 37.82 10.36
CA LEU A 46 24.04 36.74 10.68
C LEU A 46 24.78 35.40 10.70
N PRO A 47 24.60 34.55 11.72
CA PRO A 47 25.13 33.20 11.74
C PRO A 47 24.74 32.43 10.48
N LEU A 48 25.62 31.55 9.99
CA LEU A 48 25.38 30.74 8.77
C LEU A 48 24.05 30.00 8.77
N VAL A 49 23.65 29.43 9.92
CA VAL A 49 22.38 28.73 10.10
C VAL A 49 21.19 29.66 9.83
N THR A 50 21.23 30.89 10.36
CA THR A 50 20.17 31.89 10.15
C THR A 50 20.09 32.30 8.69
N ARG A 51 21.22 32.46 8.01
CA ARG A 51 21.28 32.80 6.57
C ARG A 51 20.70 31.68 5.70
N MET A 52 20.95 30.38 6.05
CA MET A 52 20.33 29.24 5.37
C MET A 52 18.81 29.17 5.56
N VAL A 53 18.34 29.40 6.78
CA VAL A 53 16.91 29.44 7.08
C VAL A 53 16.21 30.58 6.34
N LEU A 54 16.82 31.76 6.27
CA LEU A 54 16.30 32.90 5.53
C LEU A 54 16.23 32.59 4.01
N GLY A 55 17.32 32.06 3.43
CA GLY A 55 17.31 31.70 2.01
C GLY A 55 16.27 30.65 1.68
N LEU A 56 16.03 29.67 2.57
CA LEU A 56 14.94 28.71 2.41
C LEU A 56 13.56 29.37 2.54
N SER A 57 13.41 30.32 3.46
CA SER A 57 12.18 31.08 3.66
C SER A 57 11.84 31.90 2.41
N ASP A 58 12.81 32.64 1.88
CA ASP A 58 12.64 33.46 0.67
C ASP A 58 12.30 32.57 -0.53
N PHE A 59 12.99 31.43 -0.69
CA PHE A 59 12.68 30.44 -1.73
C PHE A 59 11.24 29.90 -1.62
N ILE A 60 10.78 29.60 -0.42
CA ILE A 60 9.40 29.13 -0.19
C ILE A 60 8.39 30.25 -0.44
N GLN A 61 8.71 31.49 -0.10
CA GLN A 61 7.84 32.63 -0.37
C GLN A 61 7.70 32.92 -1.86
N ASP A 62 8.80 32.91 -2.60
CA ASP A 62 8.82 33.23 -4.02
C ASP A 62 8.28 32.11 -4.89
N TYR A 63 8.62 30.86 -4.55
CA TYR A 63 8.31 29.69 -5.37
C TYR A 63 7.29 28.74 -4.78
N GLY A 64 6.88 28.92 -3.52
CA GLY A 64 6.01 27.98 -2.81
C GLY A 64 4.68 27.72 -3.51
N ILE A 65 4.06 28.75 -4.08
CA ILE A 65 2.80 28.61 -4.81
C ILE A 65 2.99 27.84 -6.12
N TYR A 66 4.11 28.04 -6.81
CA TYR A 66 4.46 27.33 -8.04
C TYR A 66 4.79 25.87 -7.76
N LEU A 67 5.50 25.59 -6.66
CA LEU A 67 5.79 24.23 -6.19
C LEU A 67 4.51 23.50 -5.81
N LEU A 68 3.60 24.16 -5.12
CA LEU A 68 2.30 23.59 -4.76
C LEU A 68 1.48 23.29 -6.01
N ALA A 69 1.40 24.25 -6.95
CA ALA A 69 0.69 24.06 -8.21
C ALA A 69 1.30 22.90 -9.02
N LEU A 70 2.63 22.83 -9.11
CA LEU A 70 3.33 21.74 -9.78
C LEU A 70 3.08 20.39 -9.11
N ALA A 71 3.09 20.34 -7.79
CA ALA A 71 2.77 19.12 -7.03
C ALA A 71 1.33 18.65 -7.28
N VAL A 72 0.35 19.56 -7.25
CA VAL A 72 -1.05 19.26 -7.54
C VAL A 72 -1.22 18.79 -8.98
N LEU A 73 -0.65 19.50 -9.95
CA LEU A 73 -0.69 19.12 -11.36
C LEU A 73 -0.01 17.76 -11.59
N GLY A 74 1.15 17.55 -10.99
CA GLY A 74 1.86 16.26 -11.04
C GLY A 74 1.03 15.12 -10.45
N PHE A 75 0.38 15.34 -9.32
CA PHE A 75 -0.53 14.37 -8.71
C PHE A 75 -1.75 14.05 -9.59
N LEU A 76 -2.37 15.09 -10.18
CA LEU A 76 -3.49 14.92 -11.10
C LEU A 76 -3.07 14.18 -12.38
N ALA A 77 -1.92 14.55 -12.95
CA ALA A 77 -1.36 13.88 -14.10
C ALA A 77 -1.03 12.41 -13.80
N PHE A 78 -0.43 12.13 -12.64
CA PHE A 78 -0.15 10.76 -12.19
C PHE A 78 -1.44 9.95 -11.99
N LYS A 79 -2.47 10.53 -11.38
CA LYS A 79 -3.78 9.91 -11.22
C LYS A 79 -4.45 9.64 -12.58
N GLN A 80 -4.33 10.57 -13.51
CA GLN A 80 -4.84 10.42 -14.88
C GLN A 80 -4.07 9.32 -15.63
N TRP A 81 -2.74 9.27 -15.47
CA TRP A 81 -1.88 8.25 -16.07
C TRP A 81 -2.20 6.84 -15.56
N LEU A 82 -2.57 6.70 -14.29
CA LEU A 82 -3.02 5.43 -13.67
C LEU A 82 -4.48 5.04 -14.00
N ARG A 83 -5.22 5.86 -14.74
CA ARG A 83 -6.59 5.51 -15.18
C ARG A 83 -6.62 4.38 -16.20
N ASP A 84 -5.58 4.26 -16.99
CA ASP A 84 -5.43 3.17 -17.96
C ASP A 84 -5.11 1.86 -17.21
N GLU A 85 -5.89 0.80 -17.46
CA GLU A 85 -5.74 -0.48 -16.77
C GLU A 85 -4.40 -1.14 -17.04
N ASP A 86 -3.87 -1.04 -18.25
CA ASP A 86 -2.58 -1.62 -18.59
C ASP A 86 -1.42 -0.94 -17.86
N ARG A 87 -1.46 0.38 -17.75
CA ARG A 87 -0.47 1.16 -17.00
C ARG A 87 -0.57 0.87 -15.50
N ARG A 88 -1.80 0.81 -14.97
CA ARG A 88 -2.05 0.47 -13.57
C ARG A 88 -1.57 -0.95 -13.25
N ARG A 89 -1.77 -1.91 -14.14
CA ARG A 89 -1.28 -3.28 -13.99
C ARG A 89 0.26 -3.34 -13.98
N ARG A 90 0.95 -2.62 -14.88
CA ARG A 90 2.43 -2.51 -14.87
C ARG A 90 2.95 -1.86 -13.60
N TRP A 91 2.29 -0.81 -13.12
CA TRP A 91 2.62 -0.17 -11.86
C TRP A 91 2.49 -1.13 -10.67
N HIS A 92 1.38 -1.89 -10.60
CA HIS A 92 1.18 -2.91 -9.58
C HIS A 92 2.21 -4.05 -9.66
N GLN A 93 2.67 -4.40 -10.84
CA GLN A 93 3.75 -5.37 -11.05
C GLN A 93 5.10 -4.83 -10.55
N MET A 94 5.42 -3.56 -10.83
CA MET A 94 6.64 -2.90 -10.32
C MET A 94 6.65 -2.83 -8.80
N LEU A 95 5.52 -2.50 -8.18
CA LEU A 95 5.39 -2.49 -6.72
C LEU A 95 5.67 -3.86 -6.12
N LEU A 96 5.20 -4.95 -6.75
CA LEU A 96 5.48 -6.31 -6.31
C LEU A 96 6.96 -6.69 -6.47
N ALA A 97 7.68 -6.10 -7.43
CA ALA A 97 9.11 -6.34 -7.64
C ALA A 97 9.99 -5.60 -6.62
N THR A 98 9.43 -4.62 -5.90
CA THR A 98 10.18 -3.83 -4.91
C THR A 98 10.50 -4.68 -3.68
N PRO A 99 11.77 -4.81 -3.27
CA PRO A 99 12.15 -5.59 -2.09
C PRO A 99 11.51 -4.97 -0.82
N GLY A 100 10.90 -5.82 0.00
CA GLY A 100 10.18 -5.43 1.22
C GLY A 100 8.71 -5.13 0.95
N VAL A 101 8.38 -4.05 0.27
CA VAL A 101 6.99 -3.63 -0.02
C VAL A 101 6.26 -4.65 -0.89
N GLY A 102 6.93 -5.19 -1.92
CA GLY A 102 6.33 -6.17 -2.82
C GLY A 102 6.00 -7.48 -2.10
N ARG A 103 6.91 -7.96 -1.24
CA ARG A 103 6.68 -9.18 -0.44
C ARG A 103 5.50 -9.00 0.53
N TRP A 104 5.46 -7.85 1.21
CA TRP A 104 4.37 -7.50 2.10
C TRP A 104 3.02 -7.45 1.36
N MET A 105 2.97 -6.73 0.23
CA MET A 105 1.75 -6.61 -0.59
C MET A 105 1.29 -7.97 -1.13
N HIS A 106 2.23 -8.81 -1.56
CA HIS A 106 1.92 -10.17 -2.02
C HIS A 106 1.28 -11.02 -0.91
N MET A 107 1.87 -11.01 0.30
CA MET A 107 1.35 -11.76 1.44
C MET A 107 -0.03 -11.26 1.87
N ALA A 108 -0.25 -9.94 1.93
CA ALA A 108 -1.54 -9.35 2.29
C ALA A 108 -2.63 -9.75 1.30
N ASN A 109 -2.38 -9.63 -0.01
CA ASN A 109 -3.37 -10.01 -1.03
C ASN A 109 -3.70 -11.51 -1.00
N ILE A 110 -2.70 -12.38 -0.75
CA ILE A 110 -2.93 -13.82 -0.61
C ILE A 110 -3.70 -14.13 0.67
N ALA A 111 -3.41 -13.46 1.79
CA ALA A 111 -4.15 -13.64 3.04
C ALA A 111 -5.63 -13.28 2.87
N ASP A 112 -5.92 -12.13 2.27
CA ASP A 112 -7.29 -11.68 2.02
C ASP A 112 -8.04 -12.61 1.06
N TRP A 113 -7.38 -13.05 -0.01
CA TRP A 113 -7.93 -14.03 -0.93
C TRP A 113 -8.24 -15.37 -0.26
N SER A 114 -7.26 -15.92 0.49
CA SER A 114 -7.43 -17.20 1.20
C SER A 114 -8.54 -17.14 2.23
N ARG A 115 -8.64 -16.03 2.97
CA ARG A 115 -9.71 -15.80 3.93
C ARG A 115 -11.09 -15.76 3.26
N SER A 116 -11.21 -14.98 2.18
CA SER A 116 -12.45 -14.86 1.43
C SER A 116 -12.89 -16.20 0.86
N LEU A 117 -11.95 -16.95 0.24
CA LEU A 117 -12.21 -18.26 -0.33
C LEU A 117 -12.60 -19.27 0.77
N GLY A 118 -11.85 -19.33 1.88
CA GLY A 118 -12.14 -20.22 2.99
C GLY A 118 -13.52 -19.99 3.60
N VAL A 119 -13.90 -18.72 3.83
CA VAL A 119 -15.23 -18.35 4.34
C VAL A 119 -16.35 -18.72 3.35
N LEU A 120 -16.15 -18.52 2.06
CA LEU A 120 -17.14 -18.89 1.06
C LEU A 120 -17.35 -20.40 0.98
N LEU A 121 -16.27 -21.18 1.01
CA LEU A 121 -16.33 -22.64 1.02
C LEU A 121 -16.97 -23.19 2.29
N SER A 122 -16.64 -22.66 3.47
CA SER A 122 -17.25 -23.06 4.74
C SER A 122 -18.75 -22.77 4.81
N ASN A 123 -19.24 -21.81 4.03
CA ASN A 123 -20.68 -21.52 3.85
C ASN A 123 -21.32 -22.31 2.71
N GLY A 124 -20.64 -23.30 2.14
CA GLY A 124 -21.20 -24.17 1.11
C GLY A 124 -21.27 -23.56 -0.29
N VAL A 125 -20.59 -22.43 -0.54
CA VAL A 125 -20.54 -21.85 -1.89
C VAL A 125 -19.73 -22.77 -2.80
N PRO A 126 -20.24 -23.12 -4.01
CA PRO A 126 -19.51 -23.96 -4.96
C PRO A 126 -18.11 -23.39 -5.27
N ALA A 127 -17.10 -24.26 -5.33
CA ALA A 127 -15.68 -23.87 -5.40
C ALA A 127 -15.37 -22.89 -6.55
N LEU A 128 -15.91 -23.11 -7.76
CA LEU A 128 -15.69 -22.19 -8.89
C LEU A 128 -16.32 -20.81 -8.67
N ALA A 129 -17.49 -20.76 -8.03
CA ALA A 129 -18.14 -19.49 -7.69
C ALA A 129 -17.37 -18.77 -6.58
N ALA A 130 -16.94 -19.50 -5.55
CA ALA A 130 -16.13 -18.97 -4.46
C ALA A 130 -14.79 -18.40 -4.96
N LEU A 131 -14.10 -19.07 -5.87
CA LEU A 131 -12.88 -18.61 -6.53
C LEU A 131 -13.09 -17.31 -7.31
N LYS A 132 -14.15 -17.23 -8.09
CA LYS A 132 -14.49 -16.03 -8.87
C LYS A 132 -14.75 -14.83 -7.95
N ILE A 133 -15.48 -15.03 -6.85
CA ILE A 133 -15.79 -13.97 -5.88
C ILE A 133 -14.51 -13.54 -5.15
N SER A 134 -13.73 -14.49 -4.65
CA SER A 134 -12.49 -14.23 -3.90
C SER A 134 -11.41 -13.55 -4.75
N SER A 135 -11.34 -13.84 -6.05
CA SER A 135 -10.42 -13.13 -6.96
C SER A 135 -10.71 -11.63 -7.00
N GLY A 136 -11.98 -11.22 -6.84
CA GLY A 136 -12.38 -9.82 -6.77
C GLY A 136 -11.87 -9.07 -5.53
N VAL A 137 -11.54 -9.76 -4.44
CA VAL A 137 -11.00 -9.17 -3.20
C VAL A 137 -9.54 -8.72 -3.38
N VAL A 138 -8.79 -9.35 -4.29
CA VAL A 138 -7.38 -9.05 -4.56
C VAL A 138 -7.25 -7.65 -5.14
N GLU A 139 -6.59 -6.75 -4.41
CA GLU A 139 -6.44 -5.34 -4.83
C GLU A 139 -5.40 -5.15 -5.92
N ASN A 140 -4.34 -5.94 -5.91
CA ASN A 140 -3.29 -5.89 -6.92
C ASN A 140 -3.77 -6.52 -8.23
N LEU A 141 -3.88 -5.73 -9.29
CA LEU A 141 -4.41 -6.20 -10.59
C LEU A 141 -3.57 -7.31 -11.23
N PHE A 142 -2.25 -7.32 -11.01
CA PHE A 142 -1.40 -8.36 -11.53
C PHE A 142 -1.66 -9.70 -10.81
N LEU A 143 -1.79 -9.68 -9.48
CA LEU A 143 -2.16 -10.87 -8.70
C LEU A 143 -3.59 -11.32 -8.99
N ARG A 144 -4.53 -10.37 -9.13
CA ARG A 144 -5.92 -10.68 -9.51
C ARG A 144 -5.98 -11.47 -10.81
N ALA A 145 -5.27 -11.03 -11.84
CA ALA A 145 -5.23 -11.75 -13.11
C ALA A 145 -4.66 -13.17 -12.96
N LYS A 146 -3.69 -13.39 -12.06
CA LYS A 146 -3.19 -14.72 -11.72
C LYS A 146 -4.25 -15.57 -11.02
N MET A 147 -5.02 -15.01 -10.09
CA MET A 147 -6.13 -15.72 -9.41
C MET A 147 -7.27 -16.07 -10.39
N GLU A 148 -7.54 -15.20 -11.35
CA GLU A 148 -8.48 -15.49 -12.44
C GLU A 148 -7.99 -16.64 -13.33
N ALA A 149 -6.69 -16.68 -13.64
CA ALA A 149 -6.08 -17.79 -14.35
C ALA A 149 -6.15 -19.13 -13.57
N VAL A 150 -6.01 -19.08 -12.23
CA VAL A 150 -6.25 -20.23 -11.35
C VAL A 150 -7.70 -20.71 -11.46
N THR A 151 -8.67 -19.78 -11.41
CA THR A 151 -10.09 -20.12 -11.56
C THR A 151 -10.38 -20.78 -12.91
N GLU A 152 -9.75 -20.28 -13.98
CA GLU A 152 -9.91 -20.86 -15.31
C GLU A 152 -9.25 -22.23 -15.47
N ALA A 153 -8.10 -22.45 -14.82
CA ALA A 153 -7.45 -23.75 -14.77
C ALA A 153 -8.32 -24.79 -14.05
N MET A 154 -8.93 -24.40 -12.93
CA MET A 154 -9.88 -25.27 -12.22
C MET A 154 -11.16 -25.57 -13.05
N ARG A 155 -11.66 -24.60 -13.81
CA ARG A 155 -12.78 -24.83 -14.72
C ARG A 155 -12.46 -25.91 -15.77
N ARG A 156 -11.19 -25.98 -16.18
CA ARG A 156 -10.70 -27.01 -17.11
C ARG A 156 -10.38 -28.35 -16.45
N GLY A 157 -10.67 -28.51 -15.15
CA GLY A 157 -10.49 -29.76 -14.40
C GLY A 157 -9.15 -29.92 -13.68
N SER A 158 -8.33 -28.89 -13.59
CA SER A 158 -7.12 -28.93 -12.75
C SER A 158 -7.50 -28.89 -11.27
N SER A 159 -6.70 -29.58 -10.40
CA SER A 159 -6.81 -29.36 -8.95
C SER A 159 -6.40 -27.95 -8.59
N LEU A 160 -6.91 -27.41 -7.46
CA LEU A 160 -6.56 -26.08 -6.98
C LEU A 160 -5.07 -25.98 -6.67
N GLN A 161 -4.49 -27.04 -6.06
CA GLN A 161 -3.06 -27.13 -5.79
C GLN A 161 -2.23 -26.94 -7.06
N LYS A 162 -2.55 -27.67 -8.13
CA LYS A 162 -1.82 -27.56 -9.39
C LYS A 162 -2.02 -26.22 -10.05
N ALA A 163 -3.25 -25.71 -10.09
CA ALA A 163 -3.55 -24.41 -10.66
C ALA A 163 -2.80 -23.27 -9.95
N LEU A 164 -2.68 -23.33 -8.62
CA LEU A 164 -1.89 -22.37 -7.83
C LEU A 164 -0.39 -22.51 -8.09
N SER A 165 0.14 -23.72 -8.14
CA SER A 165 1.55 -23.98 -8.41
C SER A 165 2.00 -23.42 -9.77
N ASP A 166 1.16 -23.59 -10.80
CA ASP A 166 1.46 -23.17 -12.16
C ASP A 166 1.37 -21.65 -12.35
N ASN A 167 0.50 -20.96 -11.57
CA ASN A 167 0.22 -19.54 -11.76
C ASN A 167 0.82 -18.61 -10.70
N LEU A 168 1.14 -19.11 -9.49
CA LEU A 168 1.61 -18.33 -8.36
C LEU A 168 3.04 -18.71 -7.94
N SER A 169 4.01 -18.07 -8.54
CA SER A 169 5.41 -18.21 -8.14
C SER A 169 5.64 -17.62 -6.74
N GLY A 170 6.35 -18.32 -5.86
CA GLY A 170 6.72 -17.82 -4.51
C GLY A 170 5.68 -18.07 -3.41
N SER A 171 4.59 -18.76 -3.69
CA SER A 171 3.53 -19.11 -2.72
C SER A 171 3.56 -20.58 -2.28
N GLY A 172 4.74 -21.15 -2.12
CA GLY A 172 4.91 -22.60 -1.81
C GLY A 172 4.14 -23.04 -0.56
N PHE A 173 4.09 -22.20 0.48
CA PHE A 173 3.32 -22.48 1.68
C PHE A 173 1.81 -22.59 1.39
N LEU A 174 1.23 -21.65 0.62
CA LEU A 174 -0.17 -21.72 0.19
C LEU A 174 -0.45 -22.98 -0.61
N VAL A 175 0.40 -23.29 -1.60
CA VAL A 175 0.25 -24.47 -2.48
C VAL A 175 0.26 -25.77 -1.67
N HIS A 176 1.17 -25.88 -0.67
CA HIS A 176 1.26 -27.04 0.20
C HIS A 176 0.02 -27.19 1.10
N MET A 177 -0.42 -26.10 1.72
CA MET A 177 -1.60 -26.11 2.59
C MET A 177 -2.88 -26.42 1.80
N VAL A 178 -3.03 -25.90 0.60
CA VAL A 178 -4.15 -26.20 -0.30
C VAL A 178 -4.13 -27.67 -0.72
N GLY A 179 -2.98 -28.23 -1.08
CA GLY A 179 -2.87 -29.64 -1.44
C GLY A 179 -3.24 -30.58 -0.28
N SER A 180 -2.82 -30.21 0.95
CA SER A 180 -3.24 -30.93 2.16
C SER A 180 -4.74 -30.83 2.40
N GLY A 181 -5.34 -29.65 2.20
CA GLY A 181 -6.77 -29.43 2.33
C GLY A 181 -7.62 -30.16 1.28
N GLU A 182 -7.14 -30.22 0.02
CA GLU A 182 -7.80 -31.01 -1.04
C GLU A 182 -7.78 -32.52 -0.70
N ALA A 183 -6.65 -33.03 -0.20
CA ALA A 183 -6.50 -34.44 0.16
C ALA A 183 -7.35 -34.84 1.36
N SER A 184 -7.52 -33.95 2.36
CA SER A 184 -8.31 -34.20 3.57
C SER A 184 -9.78 -33.78 3.48
N SER A 185 -10.22 -33.18 2.36
CA SER A 185 -11.55 -32.55 2.21
C SER A 185 -11.82 -31.46 3.24
N GLU A 186 -10.78 -30.80 3.76
CA GLU A 186 -10.85 -29.69 4.71
C GLU A 186 -10.23 -28.39 4.14
N LEU A 187 -10.46 -28.15 2.85
CA LEU A 187 -9.86 -27.03 2.12
C LEU A 187 -10.22 -25.67 2.74
N ASP A 188 -11.45 -25.51 3.21
CA ASP A 188 -11.93 -24.32 3.90
C ASP A 188 -11.11 -23.99 5.14
N LYS A 189 -10.87 -24.98 6.00
CA LYS A 189 -10.08 -24.82 7.23
C LYS A 189 -8.62 -24.51 6.93
N MET A 190 -8.04 -25.15 5.92
CA MET A 190 -6.65 -24.91 5.55
C MET A 190 -6.43 -23.51 4.98
N LEU A 191 -7.37 -23.01 4.17
CA LEU A 191 -7.34 -21.64 3.66
C LEU A 191 -7.47 -20.59 4.76
N LEU A 192 -8.33 -20.81 5.74
CA LEU A 192 -8.44 -19.93 6.91
C LEU A 192 -7.15 -19.90 7.74
N ARG A 193 -6.50 -21.06 7.96
CA ARG A 193 -5.18 -21.13 8.61
C ARG A 193 -4.09 -20.40 7.84
N VAL A 194 -4.07 -20.51 6.50
CA VAL A 194 -3.14 -19.74 5.66
C VAL A 194 -3.33 -18.24 5.87
N SER A 195 -4.58 -17.80 5.86
CA SER A 195 -4.92 -16.39 6.08
C SER A 195 -4.44 -15.88 7.43
N GLU A 196 -4.68 -16.64 8.50
CA GLU A 196 -4.23 -16.31 9.86
C GLU A 196 -2.71 -16.25 9.95
N TYR A 197 -2.02 -17.26 9.45
CA TYR A 197 -0.57 -17.33 9.46
C TYR A 197 0.09 -16.15 8.72
N LEU A 198 -0.39 -15.83 7.52
CA LEU A 198 0.11 -14.70 6.75
C LEU A 198 -0.21 -13.36 7.42
N SER A 199 -1.36 -13.25 8.09
CA SER A 199 -1.73 -12.05 8.86
C SER A 199 -0.87 -11.86 10.11
N LEU A 200 -0.48 -12.93 10.82
CA LEU A 200 0.41 -12.87 11.98
C LEU A 200 1.84 -12.45 11.61
N ILE A 201 2.38 -12.94 10.50
CA ILE A 201 3.69 -12.48 9.98
C ILE A 201 3.65 -10.99 9.67
N HIS A 202 2.53 -10.50 9.20
CA HIS A 202 2.29 -9.08 8.90
C HIS A 202 2.42 -8.18 10.15
N ILE A 203 2.07 -8.67 11.34
CA ILE A 203 2.10 -7.90 12.61
C ILE A 203 3.48 -7.99 13.28
N SER A 204 4.23 -9.07 13.09
CA SER A 204 5.45 -9.38 13.86
C SER A 204 6.77 -8.93 13.21
N GLU A 205 6.79 -8.56 11.94
CA GLU A 205 8.04 -8.24 11.23
C GLU A 205 8.64 -6.82 11.48
N PRO A 206 7.93 -5.78 11.98
CA PRO A 206 8.58 -4.51 12.27
C PRO A 206 9.53 -4.50 13.46
N THR A 207 9.55 -5.54 14.30
CA THR A 207 10.34 -5.55 15.55
C THR A 207 11.69 -6.27 15.50
N ARG A 208 12.02 -6.98 14.43
CA ARG A 208 13.22 -7.83 14.36
C ARG A 208 14.47 -7.20 13.70
N ARG A 209 14.50 -5.89 13.45
CA ARG A 209 15.68 -5.17 12.93
C ARG A 209 16.30 -4.22 13.96
N ARG A 210 16.38 -4.62 15.23
CA ARG A 210 17.25 -3.97 16.22
C ARG A 210 17.89 -5.06 17.09
N GLY A 211 19.00 -5.56 16.64
CA GLY A 211 19.90 -6.41 17.33
C GLY A 211 21.20 -6.47 16.55
#